data_277282da75376fca1afbf55bc2a06244
#
_entry.id   277282da75376fca1afbf55bc2a06244
#
_cell.length_a   1.000
_cell.length_b   1.000
_cell.length_c   1.000
_cell.angle_alpha   90.00
_cell.angle_beta   90.00
_cell.angle_gamma   90.00
#
_symmetry.space_group_name_H-M   'P 1'
#
loop_
_entity.id
_entity.type
_entity.pdbx_description
1 polymer ?
#
loop_
_entity_poly.entity_id
_entity_poly.type
_entity_poly.pdbx_seq_one_letter_code
_entity_poly.pdbx_strand_id
1 'polypeptide(L)'
;MIFSAPGELPWPDLDGANIGIAHATIATLGTILFVGLAFLARPRRSTLLWSLTFMGIMVACYGYLAATAAESEELRRGSMGLLLGAPALLWSGLRAHRKVRTYAWISALVAAASILALLAPGESAWFGLAYRVMFFVSGIFGVLFLLEWRRIPERSERLLWPIVVASAVYALAGVTVLIGALFTPLSTAEAFASTRIFNSIGMLVYMVCALVSLVPLVTPGSRAIESSAPQGDWGRFVGTARERLERAAARDADTWSLLRIELDDAEDLQEAGGPAIFGRLLRDIQARVTAVFPTDADIAIAPDSAVIVLISRPEAVIRDLVRDVLRRIA
;
A
#
# COMPACT_ATOMS: atom_id res chain seq x y z
N MET A 1 -34.00 -46.65 -19.14
CA MET A 1 -32.64 -46.08 -19.23
C MET A 1 -32.75 -44.56 -19.22
N ILE A 2 -32.52 -43.96 -18.08
CA ILE A 2 -32.59 -42.49 -17.89
C ILE A 2 -31.15 -42.00 -18.12
N PHE A 3 -30.92 -41.31 -19.24
CA PHE A 3 -29.66 -40.60 -19.48
C PHE A 3 -29.62 -39.38 -18.56
N SER A 4 -28.90 -39.46 -17.46
CA SER A 4 -28.47 -38.29 -16.69
C SER A 4 -27.55 -37.48 -17.57
N ALA A 5 -27.83 -36.20 -17.76
CA ALA A 5 -26.95 -35.26 -18.41
C ALA A 5 -25.58 -35.18 -17.68
N PRO A 6 -24.43 -35.07 -18.41
CA PRO A 6 -23.12 -35.02 -17.79
C PRO A 6 -22.96 -33.71 -17.04
N GLY A 7 -22.85 -33.83 -15.70
CA GLY A 7 -22.04 -32.97 -14.87
C GLY A 7 -22.18 -31.47 -15.02
N GLU A 8 -23.23 -30.88 -14.47
CA GLU A 8 -23.08 -29.55 -13.87
C GLU A 8 -22.07 -29.72 -12.73
N LEU A 9 -20.85 -29.24 -12.97
CA LEU A 9 -19.92 -29.00 -11.87
C LEU A 9 -20.67 -28.14 -10.85
N PRO A 10 -20.83 -28.58 -9.60
CA PRO A 10 -21.44 -27.76 -8.58
C PRO A 10 -20.48 -26.57 -8.33
N TRP A 11 -20.69 -25.51 -9.07
CA TRP A 11 -20.18 -24.22 -8.63
C TRP A 11 -20.77 -24.02 -7.22
N PRO A 12 -19.92 -23.80 -6.19
CA PRO A 12 -20.47 -23.50 -4.87
C PRO A 12 -21.48 -22.37 -5.09
N ASP A 13 -22.73 -22.59 -4.65
CA ASP A 13 -23.75 -21.58 -4.70
C ASP A 13 -23.14 -20.30 -4.12
N LEU A 14 -22.83 -19.33 -5.01
CA LEU A 14 -22.32 -18.03 -4.62
C LEU A 14 -23.50 -17.24 -4.04
N ASP A 15 -24.10 -17.82 -3.00
CA ASP A 15 -25.10 -17.17 -2.21
C ASP A 15 -24.55 -15.83 -1.74
N GLY A 16 -25.38 -14.80 -1.82
CA GLY A 16 -24.99 -13.46 -1.36
C GLY A 16 -24.42 -13.43 0.06
N ALA A 17 -24.77 -14.44 0.89
CA ALA A 17 -24.21 -14.66 2.22
C ALA A 17 -22.71 -15.02 2.19
N ASN A 18 -22.28 -15.93 1.30
CA ASN A 18 -20.87 -16.33 1.19
C ASN A 18 -19.97 -15.17 0.73
N ILE A 19 -20.44 -14.38 -0.23
CA ILE A 19 -19.73 -13.17 -0.67
C ILE A 19 -19.68 -12.14 0.47
N GLY A 20 -20.77 -11.96 1.22
CA GLY A 20 -20.81 -11.08 2.39
C GLY A 20 -19.81 -11.47 3.48
N ILE A 21 -19.67 -12.76 3.78
CA ILE A 21 -18.69 -13.28 4.74
C ILE A 21 -17.26 -13.02 4.24
N ALA A 22 -16.98 -13.28 2.96
CA ALA A 22 -15.67 -12.98 2.37
C ALA A 22 -15.32 -11.48 2.49
N HIS A 23 -16.26 -10.58 2.21
CA HIS A 23 -16.07 -9.14 2.41
C HIS A 23 -15.75 -8.79 3.86
N ALA A 24 -16.54 -9.28 4.81
CA ALA A 24 -16.35 -9.02 6.23
C ALA A 24 -15.00 -9.53 6.73
N THR A 25 -14.57 -10.71 6.27
CA THR A 25 -13.27 -11.29 6.63
C THR A 25 -12.11 -10.43 6.13
N ILE A 26 -12.13 -10.03 4.85
CA ILE A 26 -11.07 -9.19 4.26
C ILE A 26 -11.08 -7.79 4.87
N ALA A 27 -12.24 -7.20 5.13
CA ALA A 27 -12.37 -5.90 5.76
C ALA A 27 -11.84 -5.93 7.20
N THR A 28 -12.10 -6.99 7.96
CA THR A 28 -11.56 -7.20 9.31
C THR A 28 -10.06 -7.33 9.29
N LEU A 29 -9.51 -8.18 8.40
CA LEU A 29 -8.07 -8.34 8.23
C LEU A 29 -7.42 -6.98 7.86
N GLY A 30 -7.98 -6.26 6.90
CA GLY A 30 -7.53 -4.93 6.52
C GLY A 30 -7.55 -3.94 7.69
N THR A 31 -8.61 -3.95 8.49
CA THR A 31 -8.72 -3.10 9.68
C THR A 31 -7.63 -3.42 10.71
N ILE A 32 -7.42 -4.71 11.02
CA ILE A 32 -6.37 -5.14 11.96
C ILE A 32 -4.98 -4.70 11.46
N LEU A 33 -4.69 -4.89 10.18
CA LEU A 33 -3.41 -4.51 9.59
C LEU A 33 -3.20 -2.98 9.61
N PHE A 34 -4.20 -2.21 9.17
CA PHE A 34 -4.04 -0.75 9.11
C PHE A 34 -4.11 -0.07 10.48
N VAL A 35 -4.95 -0.54 11.40
CA VAL A 35 -4.98 -0.01 12.77
C VAL A 35 -3.76 -0.50 13.55
N GLY A 36 -3.54 -1.81 13.59
CA GLY A 36 -2.51 -2.44 14.42
C GLY A 36 -1.09 -2.15 13.92
N LEU A 37 -0.80 -2.53 12.66
CA LEU A 37 0.57 -2.46 12.14
C LEU A 37 0.92 -1.09 11.55
N ALA A 38 -0.07 -0.35 11.04
CA ALA A 38 0.20 0.92 10.39
C ALA A 38 0.00 2.11 11.33
N PHE A 39 -1.19 2.29 11.89
CA PHE A 39 -1.53 3.47 12.67
C PHE A 39 -0.92 3.44 14.08
N LEU A 40 -1.07 2.33 14.83
CA LEU A 40 -0.50 2.24 16.19
C LEU A 40 1.03 2.25 16.18
N ALA A 41 1.66 1.63 15.17
CA ALA A 41 3.12 1.66 15.05
C ALA A 41 3.66 3.02 14.61
N ARG A 42 2.92 3.75 13.77
CA ARG A 42 3.31 5.08 13.25
C ARG A 42 2.09 5.95 13.01
N PRO A 43 1.62 6.70 14.01
CA PRO A 43 0.46 7.57 13.87
C PRO A 43 0.76 8.72 12.91
N ARG A 44 0.26 8.59 11.68
CA ARG A 44 0.32 9.61 10.64
C ARG A 44 -1.09 9.86 10.10
N ARG A 45 -1.31 11.03 9.51
CA ARG A 45 -2.61 11.36 8.89
C ARG A 45 -3.01 10.37 7.78
N SER A 46 -2.05 9.86 7.01
CA SER A 46 -2.31 8.87 5.97
C SER A 46 -2.74 7.52 6.56
N THR A 47 -2.01 7.01 7.57
CA THR A 47 -2.35 5.76 8.24
C THR A 47 -3.70 5.84 8.95
N LEU A 48 -4.02 6.99 9.57
CA LEU A 48 -5.33 7.23 10.17
C LEU A 48 -6.46 7.15 9.13
N LEU A 49 -6.32 7.85 7.99
CA LEU A 49 -7.36 7.87 6.96
C LEU A 49 -7.57 6.50 6.32
N TRP A 50 -6.50 5.74 6.06
CA TRP A 50 -6.61 4.37 5.56
C TRP A 50 -7.20 3.42 6.61
N SER A 51 -6.83 3.56 7.90
CA SER A 51 -7.47 2.81 8.99
C SER A 51 -8.97 3.09 9.04
N LEU A 52 -9.37 4.38 8.98
CA LEU A 52 -10.79 4.77 8.94
C LEU A 52 -11.51 4.20 7.70
N THR A 53 -10.81 4.11 6.56
CA THR A 53 -11.38 3.47 5.36
C THR A 53 -11.73 2.01 5.62
N PHE A 54 -10.76 1.22 6.11
CA PHE A 54 -11.00 -0.22 6.35
C PHE A 54 -11.97 -0.46 7.50
N MET A 55 -11.95 0.38 8.56
CA MET A 55 -12.97 0.35 9.61
C MET A 55 -14.37 0.63 9.06
N GLY A 56 -14.51 1.66 8.21
CA GLY A 56 -15.77 1.99 7.56
C GLY A 56 -16.28 0.87 6.66
N ILE A 57 -15.37 0.25 5.88
CA ILE A 57 -15.69 -0.93 5.06
C ILE A 57 -16.12 -2.11 5.96
N MET A 58 -15.40 -2.37 7.05
CA MET A 58 -15.75 -3.42 8.01
C MET A 58 -17.14 -3.21 8.59
N VAL A 59 -17.45 -2.00 9.07
CA VAL A 59 -18.78 -1.65 9.58
C VAL A 59 -19.86 -1.84 8.52
N ALA A 60 -19.59 -1.44 7.27
CA ALA A 60 -20.52 -1.63 6.16
C ALA A 60 -20.76 -3.12 5.86
N CYS A 61 -19.70 -3.94 5.85
CA CYS A 61 -19.83 -5.39 5.58
C CYS A 61 -20.60 -6.12 6.68
N TYR A 62 -20.30 -5.85 7.95
CA TYR A 62 -21.05 -6.43 9.06
C TYR A 62 -22.48 -5.90 9.13
N GLY A 63 -22.70 -4.61 8.83
CA GLY A 63 -24.02 -4.02 8.71
C GLY A 63 -24.85 -4.70 7.60
N TYR A 64 -24.24 -5.02 6.47
CA TYR A 64 -24.88 -5.76 5.39
C TYR A 64 -25.25 -7.19 5.81
N LEU A 65 -24.38 -7.90 6.49
CA LEU A 65 -24.67 -9.24 7.03
C LEU A 65 -25.79 -9.20 8.07
N ALA A 66 -25.74 -8.25 9.00
CA ALA A 66 -26.81 -8.04 9.99
C ALA A 66 -28.14 -7.68 9.32
N ALA A 67 -28.11 -6.87 8.27
CA ALA A 67 -29.28 -6.53 7.49
C ALA A 67 -29.92 -7.75 6.82
N THR A 68 -29.10 -8.69 6.34
CA THR A 68 -29.57 -9.95 5.75
C THR A 68 -30.22 -10.84 6.81
N ALA A 69 -29.62 -10.93 8.00
CA ALA A 69 -30.15 -11.73 9.12
C ALA A 69 -31.43 -11.13 9.73
N ALA A 70 -31.53 -9.78 9.76
CA ALA A 70 -32.68 -9.06 10.31
C ALA A 70 -33.75 -8.71 9.25
N GLU A 71 -33.55 -9.10 8.00
CA GLU A 71 -34.40 -8.74 6.85
C GLU A 71 -34.64 -7.22 6.71
N SER A 72 -33.67 -6.41 7.17
CA SER A 72 -33.79 -4.94 7.19
C SER A 72 -33.22 -4.31 5.93
N GLU A 73 -34.11 -3.83 5.07
CA GLU A 73 -33.76 -3.13 3.83
C GLU A 73 -33.04 -1.79 4.11
N GLU A 74 -33.44 -1.09 5.14
CA GLU A 74 -32.85 0.19 5.53
C GLU A 74 -31.38 0.02 5.97
N LEU A 75 -31.13 -0.97 6.82
CA LEU A 75 -29.75 -1.27 7.26
C LEU A 75 -28.87 -1.71 6.08
N ARG A 76 -29.43 -2.47 5.14
CA ARG A 76 -28.73 -2.87 3.91
C ARG A 76 -28.36 -1.67 3.04
N ARG A 77 -29.30 -0.73 2.83
CA ARG A 77 -29.07 0.50 2.06
C ARG A 77 -28.05 1.42 2.72
N GLY A 78 -28.16 1.62 4.02
CA GLY A 78 -27.20 2.40 4.79
C GLY A 78 -25.78 1.83 4.70
N SER A 79 -25.64 0.51 4.82
CA SER A 79 -24.37 -0.20 4.68
C SER A 79 -23.76 -0.04 3.28
N MET A 80 -24.58 -0.17 2.22
CA MET A 80 -24.13 0.08 0.84
C MET A 80 -23.69 1.53 0.64
N GLY A 81 -24.42 2.50 1.20
CA GLY A 81 -24.06 3.91 1.13
C GLY A 81 -22.70 4.20 1.79
N LEU A 82 -22.44 3.61 2.96
CA LEU A 82 -21.17 3.74 3.67
C LEU A 82 -20.02 3.16 2.83
N LEU A 83 -20.24 2.01 2.18
CA LEU A 83 -19.25 1.36 1.34
C LEU A 83 -18.86 2.22 0.13
N LEU A 84 -19.82 2.91 -0.48
CA LEU A 84 -19.58 3.83 -1.60
C LEU A 84 -18.74 5.06 -1.21
N GLY A 85 -18.67 5.40 0.07
CA GLY A 85 -17.78 6.46 0.59
C GLY A 85 -16.30 6.06 0.71
N ALA A 86 -15.98 4.76 0.68
CA ALA A 86 -14.62 4.27 0.92
C ALA A 86 -13.55 4.80 -0.08
N PRO A 87 -13.79 4.87 -1.40
CA PRO A 87 -12.81 5.41 -2.36
C PRO A 87 -12.43 6.86 -2.09
N ALA A 88 -13.34 7.68 -1.56
CA ALA A 88 -13.05 9.05 -1.19
C ALA A 88 -12.06 9.15 -0.01
N LEU A 89 -12.19 8.27 0.99
CA LEU A 89 -11.24 8.16 2.10
C LEU A 89 -9.87 7.64 1.64
N LEU A 90 -9.84 6.66 0.73
CA LEU A 90 -8.59 6.18 0.13
C LEU A 90 -7.83 7.28 -0.60
N TRP A 91 -8.53 8.08 -1.41
CA TRP A 91 -7.98 9.26 -2.07
C TRP A 91 -7.43 10.28 -1.07
N SER A 92 -8.19 10.62 -0.02
CA SER A 92 -7.75 11.54 1.03
C SER A 92 -6.52 11.02 1.76
N GLY A 93 -6.43 9.71 2.00
CA GLY A 93 -5.27 9.04 2.59
C GLY A 93 -4.02 9.17 1.71
N LEU A 94 -4.17 9.01 0.38
CA LEU A 94 -3.06 9.18 -0.56
C LEU A 94 -2.56 10.63 -0.60
N ARG A 95 -3.46 11.62 -0.52
CA ARG A 95 -3.09 13.03 -0.38
C ARG A 95 -2.36 13.32 0.93
N ALA A 96 -2.81 12.71 2.04
CA ALA A 96 -2.10 12.79 3.31
C ALA A 96 -0.69 12.19 3.23
N HIS A 97 -0.53 11.09 2.51
CA HIS A 97 0.76 10.46 2.26
C HIS A 97 1.72 11.41 1.51
N ARG A 98 1.23 12.15 0.54
CA ARG A 98 1.97 13.19 -0.17
C ARG A 98 2.21 14.47 0.64
N LYS A 99 1.73 14.54 1.89
CA LYS A 99 1.81 15.73 2.76
C LYS A 99 1.13 16.97 2.17
N VAL A 100 0.10 16.78 1.33
CA VAL A 100 -0.73 17.88 0.80
C VAL A 100 -2.07 17.95 1.53
N ARG A 101 -2.86 19.00 1.27
CA ARG A 101 -4.18 19.20 1.90
C ARG A 101 -5.09 17.99 1.64
N THR A 102 -5.59 17.34 2.69
CA THR A 102 -6.24 16.02 2.62
C THR A 102 -7.69 16.07 2.12
N TYR A 103 -8.40 17.19 2.37
CA TYR A 103 -9.85 17.31 2.13
C TYR A 103 -10.68 16.18 2.75
N ALA A 104 -10.27 15.68 3.92
CA ALA A 104 -10.95 14.58 4.60
C ALA A 104 -12.44 14.85 4.88
N TRP A 105 -12.83 16.12 5.04
CA TRP A 105 -14.23 16.52 5.20
C TRP A 105 -15.07 16.21 3.94
N ILE A 106 -14.49 16.29 2.73
CA ILE A 106 -15.17 15.89 1.49
C ILE A 106 -15.50 14.41 1.52
N SER A 107 -14.55 13.57 1.98
CA SER A 107 -14.76 12.13 2.09
C SER A 107 -15.87 11.79 3.09
N ALA A 108 -15.91 12.49 4.23
CA ALA A 108 -16.98 12.34 5.20
C ALA A 108 -18.34 12.79 4.63
N LEU A 109 -18.36 13.93 3.92
CA LEU A 109 -19.57 14.42 3.24
C LEU A 109 -20.08 13.43 2.18
N VAL A 110 -19.18 12.87 1.37
CA VAL A 110 -19.56 11.87 0.34
C VAL A 110 -20.12 10.61 0.99
N ALA A 111 -19.51 10.11 2.05
CA ALA A 111 -20.03 8.95 2.77
C ALA A 111 -21.42 9.22 3.35
N ALA A 112 -21.61 10.36 4.01
CA ALA A 112 -22.91 10.76 4.56
C ALA A 112 -23.95 10.96 3.45
N ALA A 113 -23.60 11.66 2.37
CA ALA A 113 -24.48 11.86 1.23
C ALA A 113 -24.89 10.55 0.55
N SER A 114 -23.96 9.60 0.43
CA SER A 114 -24.24 8.27 -0.13
C SER A 114 -25.24 7.48 0.75
N ILE A 115 -25.04 7.52 2.07
CA ILE A 115 -25.97 6.88 3.03
C ILE A 115 -27.36 7.50 2.90
N LEU A 116 -27.46 8.82 2.95
CA LEU A 116 -28.74 9.55 2.87
C LEU A 116 -29.42 9.34 1.51
N ALA A 117 -28.65 9.40 0.42
CA ALA A 117 -29.20 9.22 -0.92
C ALA A 117 -29.77 7.81 -1.15
N LEU A 118 -29.25 6.78 -0.46
CA LEU A 118 -29.79 5.42 -0.55
C LEU A 118 -30.92 5.14 0.44
N LEU A 119 -30.98 5.86 1.55
CA LEU A 119 -32.08 5.74 2.53
C LEU A 119 -33.32 6.54 2.14
N ALA A 120 -33.13 7.77 1.61
CA ALA A 120 -34.23 8.70 1.34
C ALA A 120 -35.28 8.19 0.36
N PRO A 121 -34.96 7.47 -0.75
CA PRO A 121 -35.96 7.02 -1.71
C PRO A 121 -36.92 5.97 -1.18
N GLY A 122 -36.63 5.30 -0.06
CA GLY A 122 -37.41 4.18 0.43
C GLY A 122 -37.57 3.10 -0.66
N GLU A 123 -38.76 2.55 -0.84
CA GLU A 123 -39.07 1.52 -1.86
C GLU A 123 -39.40 2.11 -3.25
N SER A 124 -39.11 3.39 -3.47
CA SER A 124 -39.47 4.06 -4.73
C SER A 124 -38.55 3.67 -5.89
N ALA A 125 -39.07 3.87 -7.12
CA ALA A 125 -38.31 3.67 -8.36
C ALA A 125 -37.01 4.53 -8.45
N TRP A 126 -36.90 5.59 -7.63
CA TRP A 126 -35.76 6.47 -7.56
C TRP A 126 -34.51 5.83 -6.90
N PHE A 127 -34.70 4.75 -6.14
CA PHE A 127 -33.55 4.05 -5.49
C PHE A 127 -32.51 3.60 -6.52
N GLY A 128 -32.96 3.01 -7.63
CA GLY A 128 -32.04 2.56 -8.68
C GLY A 128 -31.22 3.68 -9.30
N LEU A 129 -31.83 4.87 -9.48
CA LEU A 129 -31.11 6.06 -9.97
C LEU A 129 -30.14 6.60 -8.92
N ALA A 130 -30.57 6.73 -7.66
CA ALA A 130 -29.74 7.20 -6.56
C ALA A 130 -28.49 6.32 -6.40
N TYR A 131 -28.64 5.00 -6.45
CA TYR A 131 -27.54 4.04 -6.40
C TYR A 131 -26.53 4.28 -7.53
N ARG A 132 -27.01 4.39 -8.79
CA ARG A 132 -26.14 4.60 -9.96
C ARG A 132 -25.39 5.93 -9.88
N VAL A 133 -26.06 6.99 -9.45
CA VAL A 133 -25.44 8.31 -9.27
C VAL A 133 -24.36 8.26 -8.18
N MET A 134 -24.65 7.65 -7.02
CA MET A 134 -23.67 7.54 -5.95
C MET A 134 -22.51 6.62 -6.32
N PHE A 135 -22.76 5.56 -7.08
CA PHE A 135 -21.71 4.70 -7.60
C PHE A 135 -20.78 5.45 -8.57
N PHE A 136 -21.35 6.27 -9.47
CA PHE A 136 -20.58 7.14 -10.35
C PHE A 136 -19.78 8.19 -9.57
N VAL A 137 -20.36 8.84 -8.57
CA VAL A 137 -19.64 9.78 -7.68
C VAL A 137 -18.47 9.08 -7.00
N SER A 138 -18.67 7.86 -6.51
CA SER A 138 -17.60 7.03 -5.95
C SER A 138 -16.52 6.71 -6.99
N GLY A 139 -16.88 6.45 -8.23
CA GLY A 139 -15.98 6.25 -9.37
C GLY A 139 -15.12 7.47 -9.67
N ILE A 140 -15.64 8.71 -9.50
CA ILE A 140 -14.85 9.95 -9.63
C ILE A 140 -13.68 9.94 -8.64
N PHE A 141 -13.86 9.47 -7.41
CA PHE A 141 -12.77 9.36 -6.45
C PHE A 141 -11.73 8.30 -6.86
N GLY A 142 -12.12 7.25 -7.60
CA GLY A 142 -11.20 6.36 -8.27
C GLY A 142 -10.30 7.11 -9.28
N VAL A 143 -10.88 7.98 -10.11
CA VAL A 143 -10.12 8.84 -11.03
C VAL A 143 -9.20 9.81 -10.27
N LEU A 144 -9.71 10.45 -9.22
CA LEU A 144 -8.91 11.36 -8.39
C LEU A 144 -7.75 10.63 -7.70
N PHE A 145 -7.96 9.38 -7.28
CA PHE A 145 -6.89 8.52 -6.76
C PHE A 145 -5.80 8.28 -7.81
N LEU A 146 -6.17 7.96 -9.06
CA LEU A 146 -5.24 7.77 -10.18
C LEU A 146 -4.44 9.03 -10.49
N LEU A 147 -5.08 10.20 -10.44
CA LEU A 147 -4.40 11.49 -10.66
C LEU A 147 -3.38 11.79 -9.56
N GLU A 148 -3.72 11.49 -8.30
CA GLU A 148 -2.80 11.65 -7.18
C GLU A 148 -1.67 10.61 -7.22
N TRP A 149 -1.96 9.37 -7.61
CA TRP A 149 -0.96 8.32 -7.78
C TRP A 149 0.13 8.71 -8.78
N ARG A 150 -0.21 9.33 -9.91
CA ARG A 150 0.78 9.82 -10.89
C ARG A 150 1.80 10.79 -10.29
N ARG A 151 1.48 11.39 -9.14
CA ARG A 151 2.29 12.43 -8.49
C ARG A 151 3.10 11.89 -7.31
N ILE A 152 3.01 10.62 -6.96
CA ILE A 152 3.83 10.03 -5.89
C ILE A 152 5.17 9.55 -6.45
N PRO A 153 6.27 9.66 -5.66
CA PRO A 153 7.60 9.16 -6.07
C PRO A 153 7.58 7.65 -6.32
N GLU A 154 6.82 6.93 -5.54
CA GLU A 154 6.72 5.46 -5.55
C GLU A 154 5.86 4.90 -6.70
N ARG A 155 5.42 5.72 -7.64
CA ARG A 155 4.53 5.32 -8.75
C ARG A 155 5.07 4.16 -9.61
N SER A 156 6.39 3.95 -9.63
CA SER A 156 7.04 2.86 -10.37
C SER A 156 7.04 1.53 -9.63
N GLU A 157 6.67 1.50 -8.34
CA GLU A 157 6.62 0.26 -7.56
C GLU A 157 5.53 -0.67 -8.09
N ARG A 158 5.91 -1.90 -8.45
CA ARG A 158 4.99 -2.91 -8.99
C ARG A 158 3.85 -3.26 -8.03
N LEU A 159 4.11 -3.17 -6.73
CA LEU A 159 3.12 -3.45 -5.68
C LEU A 159 1.93 -2.46 -5.66
N LEU A 160 2.08 -1.27 -6.24
CA LEU A 160 0.98 -0.28 -6.34
C LEU A 160 0.07 -0.51 -7.55
N TRP A 161 0.50 -1.30 -8.53
CA TRP A 161 -0.28 -1.54 -9.75
C TRP A 161 -1.65 -2.17 -9.51
N PRO A 162 -1.83 -3.13 -8.57
CA PRO A 162 -3.15 -3.73 -8.34
C PRO A 162 -4.23 -2.69 -8.00
N ILE A 163 -3.96 -1.76 -7.08
CA ILE A 163 -4.96 -0.72 -6.73
C ILE A 163 -5.17 0.29 -7.87
N VAL A 164 -4.14 0.56 -8.66
CA VAL A 164 -4.24 1.46 -9.82
C VAL A 164 -5.17 0.87 -10.86
N VAL A 165 -4.97 -0.40 -11.23
CA VAL A 165 -5.83 -1.10 -12.18
C VAL A 165 -7.24 -1.22 -11.62
N ALA A 166 -7.39 -1.62 -10.36
CA ALA A 166 -8.69 -1.72 -9.71
C ALA A 166 -9.43 -0.38 -9.68
N SER A 167 -8.72 0.74 -9.39
CA SER A 167 -9.32 2.08 -9.41
C SER A 167 -9.74 2.53 -10.81
N ALA A 168 -8.98 2.18 -11.85
CA ALA A 168 -9.34 2.45 -13.24
C ALA A 168 -10.59 1.66 -13.65
N VAL A 169 -10.62 0.36 -13.33
CA VAL A 169 -11.78 -0.50 -13.60
C VAL A 169 -13.01 -0.02 -12.84
N TYR A 170 -12.85 0.36 -11.57
CA TYR A 170 -13.93 0.88 -10.73
C TYR A 170 -14.50 2.20 -11.29
N ALA A 171 -13.65 3.10 -11.73
CA ALA A 171 -14.06 4.35 -12.36
C ALA A 171 -14.82 4.11 -13.68
N LEU A 172 -14.31 3.19 -14.51
CA LEU A 172 -14.99 2.79 -15.75
C LEU A 172 -16.37 2.15 -15.47
N ALA A 173 -16.42 1.27 -14.47
CA ALA A 173 -17.70 0.67 -14.03
C ALA A 173 -18.70 1.73 -13.57
N GLY A 174 -18.25 2.78 -12.85
CA GLY A 174 -19.10 3.91 -12.48
C GLY A 174 -19.71 4.62 -13.67
N VAL A 175 -18.93 4.86 -14.71
CA VAL A 175 -19.41 5.46 -15.97
C VAL A 175 -20.38 4.55 -16.69
N THR A 176 -20.06 3.26 -16.84
CA THR A 176 -20.93 2.30 -17.56
C THR A 176 -22.25 2.08 -16.85
N VAL A 177 -22.26 2.01 -15.52
CA VAL A 177 -23.48 1.89 -14.71
C VAL A 177 -24.36 3.13 -14.85
N LEU A 178 -23.77 4.34 -14.89
CA LEU A 178 -24.54 5.58 -15.10
C LEU A 178 -25.10 5.66 -16.52
N ILE A 179 -24.28 5.37 -17.54
CA ILE A 179 -24.74 5.34 -18.95
C ILE A 179 -25.83 4.29 -19.13
N GLY A 180 -25.67 3.11 -18.53
CA GLY A 180 -26.69 2.07 -18.55
C GLY A 180 -28.03 2.52 -17.99
N ALA A 181 -28.05 3.53 -17.10
CA ALA A 181 -29.31 4.12 -16.61
C ALA A 181 -30.14 4.79 -17.69
N LEU A 182 -29.51 5.26 -18.76
CA LEU A 182 -30.17 5.93 -19.86
C LEU A 182 -30.89 4.93 -20.80
N PHE A 183 -30.41 3.68 -20.86
CA PHE A 183 -30.87 2.68 -21.82
C PHE A 183 -31.68 1.54 -21.18
N THR A 184 -31.47 1.25 -19.90
CA THR A 184 -32.12 0.17 -19.19
C THR A 184 -32.68 0.64 -17.85
N PRO A 185 -34.00 0.86 -17.72
CA PRO A 185 -34.58 1.06 -16.41
C PRO A 185 -34.33 -0.19 -15.54
N LEU A 186 -33.87 -0.02 -14.31
CA LEU A 186 -33.72 -1.11 -13.32
C LEU A 186 -35.15 -1.53 -12.82
N SER A 187 -36.02 -1.87 -13.74
CA SER A 187 -37.42 -2.24 -13.43
C SER A 187 -37.58 -3.72 -13.12
N THR A 188 -36.59 -4.56 -13.44
CA THR A 188 -36.66 -6.00 -13.18
C THR A 188 -35.74 -6.36 -11.99
N ALA A 189 -36.27 -7.15 -11.06
CA ALA A 189 -35.53 -7.66 -9.91
C ALA A 189 -34.28 -8.43 -10.32
N GLU A 190 -34.31 -9.14 -11.44
CA GLU A 190 -33.18 -9.90 -12.00
C GLU A 190 -32.02 -9.00 -12.48
N ALA A 191 -32.32 -7.91 -13.20
CA ALA A 191 -31.30 -6.95 -13.65
C ALA A 191 -30.63 -6.27 -12.46
N PHE A 192 -31.37 -6.03 -11.38
CA PHE A 192 -30.80 -5.48 -10.14
C PHE A 192 -29.95 -6.50 -9.39
N ALA A 193 -30.36 -7.77 -9.32
CA ALA A 193 -29.63 -8.83 -8.66
C ALA A 193 -28.27 -9.10 -9.33
N SER A 194 -28.24 -9.21 -10.67
CA SER A 194 -27.00 -9.42 -11.42
C SER A 194 -26.02 -8.25 -11.27
N THR A 195 -26.52 -7.00 -11.33
CA THR A 195 -25.69 -5.79 -11.11
C THR A 195 -25.10 -5.78 -9.69
N ARG A 196 -25.88 -6.21 -8.69
CA ARG A 196 -25.45 -6.28 -7.29
C ARG A 196 -24.32 -7.30 -7.09
N ILE A 197 -24.46 -8.51 -7.65
CA ILE A 197 -23.43 -9.57 -7.56
C ILE A 197 -22.15 -9.09 -8.23
N PHE A 198 -22.24 -8.56 -9.44
CA PHE A 198 -21.07 -8.04 -10.16
C PHE A 198 -20.35 -6.93 -9.38
N ASN A 199 -21.10 -5.98 -8.82
CA ASN A 199 -20.53 -4.92 -8.00
C ASN A 199 -19.91 -5.45 -6.70
N SER A 200 -20.51 -6.46 -6.08
CA SER A 200 -19.97 -7.08 -4.87
C SER A 200 -18.63 -7.75 -5.15
N ILE A 201 -18.52 -8.55 -6.21
CA ILE A 201 -17.25 -9.17 -6.62
C ILE A 201 -16.21 -8.09 -6.95
N GLY A 202 -16.59 -7.07 -7.70
CA GLY A 202 -15.72 -5.94 -8.04
C GLY A 202 -15.17 -5.22 -6.79
N MET A 203 -16.02 -5.01 -5.79
CA MET A 203 -15.64 -4.38 -4.53
C MET A 203 -14.71 -5.27 -3.69
N LEU A 204 -14.93 -6.59 -3.70
CA LEU A 204 -14.04 -7.55 -3.03
C LEU A 204 -12.63 -7.48 -3.63
N VAL A 205 -12.54 -7.52 -4.96
CA VAL A 205 -11.26 -7.39 -5.69
C VAL A 205 -10.61 -6.04 -5.38
N TYR A 206 -11.40 -4.96 -5.38
CA TYR A 206 -10.89 -3.62 -5.05
C TYR A 206 -10.29 -3.55 -3.64
N MET A 207 -10.96 -4.14 -2.64
CA MET A 207 -10.47 -4.20 -1.26
C MET A 207 -9.17 -4.98 -1.13
N VAL A 208 -9.06 -6.15 -1.79
CA VAL A 208 -7.82 -6.94 -1.82
C VAL A 208 -6.69 -6.16 -2.47
N CYS A 209 -6.96 -5.53 -3.62
CA CYS A 209 -5.97 -4.69 -4.30
C CYS A 209 -5.53 -3.51 -3.43
N ALA A 210 -6.47 -2.86 -2.73
CA ALA A 210 -6.16 -1.77 -1.80
C ALA A 210 -5.28 -2.26 -0.64
N LEU A 211 -5.62 -3.40 -0.05
CA LEU A 211 -4.86 -4.00 1.04
C LEU A 211 -3.42 -4.32 0.61
N VAL A 212 -3.26 -5.07 -0.48
CA VAL A 212 -1.95 -5.49 -1.00
C VAL A 212 -1.09 -4.28 -1.38
N SER A 213 -1.70 -3.25 -2.00
CA SER A 213 -0.95 -2.09 -2.48
C SER A 213 -0.61 -1.07 -1.39
N LEU A 214 -1.48 -0.87 -0.40
CA LEU A 214 -1.27 0.17 0.62
C LEU A 214 -0.45 -0.31 1.82
N VAL A 215 -0.46 -1.61 2.16
CA VAL A 215 0.36 -2.15 3.26
C VAL A 215 1.84 -1.84 3.08
N PRO A 216 2.47 -2.04 1.91
CA PRO A 216 3.87 -1.67 1.70
C PRO A 216 4.17 -0.18 1.89
N LEU A 217 3.19 0.71 1.61
CA LEU A 217 3.37 2.16 1.82
C LEU A 217 3.46 2.55 3.30
N VAL A 218 2.93 1.72 4.21
CA VAL A 218 2.87 2.00 5.65
C VAL A 218 3.85 1.16 6.45
N THR A 219 4.29 0.01 5.93
CA THR A 219 5.29 -0.84 6.57
C THR A 219 6.71 -0.30 6.32
N PRO A 220 7.53 -0.16 7.36
CA PRO A 220 8.86 0.47 7.24
C PRO A 220 9.89 -0.36 6.48
N GLY A 221 9.62 -1.62 6.21
CA GLY A 221 10.60 -2.59 5.74
C GLY A 221 10.87 -2.59 4.24
N SER A 222 9.85 -2.40 3.42
CA SER A 222 10.02 -2.50 1.96
C SER A 222 10.79 -1.33 1.33
N ARG A 223 10.78 -0.15 1.97
CA ARG A 223 11.56 1.00 1.49
C ARG A 223 12.96 1.07 2.09
N ALA A 224 13.18 0.44 3.23
CA ALA A 224 14.49 0.46 3.87
C ALA A 224 15.50 -0.40 3.11
N ILE A 225 15.05 -1.39 2.34
CA ILE A 225 15.95 -2.24 1.56
C ILE A 225 16.31 -1.58 0.23
N GLU A 226 15.34 -0.94 -0.47
CA GLU A 226 15.64 -0.24 -1.73
C GLU A 226 16.11 1.21 -1.56
N SER A 227 15.79 1.86 -0.42
CA SER A 227 16.19 3.25 -0.14
C SER A 227 17.19 3.39 1.00
N SER A 228 17.61 2.30 1.65
CA SER A 228 18.63 2.34 2.73
C SER A 228 20.02 1.99 2.24
N ALA A 229 20.18 1.47 1.04
CA ALA A 229 21.37 1.82 0.28
C ALA A 229 21.08 3.24 -0.26
N PRO A 230 21.80 4.27 0.14
CA PRO A 230 21.74 5.55 -0.53
C PRO A 230 22.34 5.34 -1.91
N GLN A 231 21.46 4.94 -2.88
CA GLN A 231 21.92 4.79 -4.28
C GLN A 231 22.56 6.09 -4.77
N GLY A 232 22.14 7.25 -4.22
CA GLY A 232 22.82 8.51 -4.41
C GLY A 232 24.19 8.58 -3.75
N ASP A 233 24.37 8.01 -2.55
CA ASP A 233 25.66 8.00 -1.85
C ASP A 233 26.59 6.92 -2.38
N TRP A 234 26.08 5.73 -2.72
CA TRP A 234 26.89 4.68 -3.34
C TRP A 234 27.36 5.08 -4.74
N GLY A 235 26.49 5.60 -5.60
CA GLY A 235 26.89 6.10 -6.92
C GLY A 235 27.91 7.24 -6.85
N ARG A 236 27.73 8.16 -5.89
CA ARG A 236 28.69 9.24 -5.60
C ARG A 236 30.01 8.70 -5.09
N PHE A 237 29.95 7.76 -4.13
CA PHE A 237 31.13 7.07 -3.59
C PHE A 237 31.91 6.38 -4.70
N VAL A 238 31.27 5.56 -5.54
CA VAL A 238 31.91 4.86 -6.67
C VAL A 238 32.56 5.85 -7.63
N GLY A 239 31.88 6.96 -7.96
CA GLY A 239 32.43 8.02 -8.81
C GLY A 239 33.69 8.65 -8.18
N THR A 240 33.62 9.03 -6.90
CA THR A 240 34.76 9.62 -6.17
C THR A 240 35.90 8.61 -6.01
N ALA A 241 35.61 7.37 -5.68
CA ALA A 241 36.58 6.31 -5.53
C ALA A 241 37.35 6.07 -6.84
N ARG A 242 36.60 5.95 -7.95
CA ARG A 242 37.23 5.78 -9.28
C ARG A 242 38.15 6.95 -9.62
N GLU A 243 37.68 8.17 -9.45
CA GLU A 243 38.50 9.37 -9.75
C GLU A 243 39.79 9.44 -8.90
N ARG A 244 39.71 9.07 -7.60
CA ARG A 244 40.87 9.06 -6.72
C ARG A 244 41.86 7.96 -7.08
N LEU A 245 41.37 6.76 -7.38
CA LEU A 245 42.22 5.62 -7.78
C LEU A 245 42.86 5.85 -9.15
N GLU A 246 42.14 6.42 -10.13
CA GLU A 246 42.71 6.80 -11.43
C GLU A 246 43.81 7.86 -11.28
N ARG A 247 43.61 8.86 -10.42
CA ARG A 247 44.64 9.86 -10.14
C ARG A 247 45.86 9.28 -9.42
N ALA A 248 45.66 8.31 -8.53
CA ALA A 248 46.77 7.62 -7.86
C ALA A 248 47.59 6.76 -8.83
N ALA A 249 46.90 5.99 -9.68
CA ALA A 249 47.54 5.18 -10.71
C ALA A 249 48.34 6.04 -11.71
N ALA A 250 47.84 7.20 -12.11
CA ALA A 250 48.57 8.12 -12.99
C ALA A 250 49.83 8.70 -12.35
N ARG A 251 49.99 8.63 -11.02
CA ARG A 251 51.15 9.12 -10.27
C ARG A 251 52.05 8.01 -9.76
N ASP A 252 51.75 6.76 -10.12
CA ASP A 252 52.41 5.57 -9.57
C ASP A 252 52.42 5.54 -8.04
N ALA A 253 51.36 6.06 -7.44
CA ALA A 253 51.22 6.23 -5.98
C ALA A 253 50.28 5.17 -5.43
N ASP A 254 50.85 4.17 -4.77
CA ASP A 254 50.10 3.09 -4.09
C ASP A 254 49.69 3.51 -2.66
N THR A 255 48.94 4.63 -2.55
CA THR A 255 48.60 5.23 -1.26
C THR A 255 47.15 5.03 -0.83
N TRP A 256 46.33 4.49 -1.71
CA TRP A 256 44.88 4.31 -1.44
C TRP A 256 44.58 2.86 -1.11
N SER A 257 43.80 2.68 -0.05
CA SER A 257 43.29 1.36 0.38
C SER A 257 41.76 1.37 0.38
N LEU A 258 41.18 0.31 -0.12
CA LEU A 258 39.78 0.02 -0.04
C LEU A 258 39.54 -1.08 1.00
N LEU A 259 38.80 -0.74 2.06
CA LEU A 259 38.43 -1.68 3.11
C LEU A 259 36.97 -2.09 2.92
N ARG A 260 36.71 -3.37 3.08
CA ARG A 260 35.36 -3.94 3.07
C ARG A 260 35.09 -4.57 4.42
N ILE A 261 34.04 -4.09 5.08
CA ILE A 261 33.56 -4.58 6.37
C ILE A 261 32.25 -5.32 6.10
N GLU A 262 32.25 -6.61 6.31
CA GLU A 262 31.09 -7.47 6.15
C GLU A 262 30.63 -7.96 7.52
N LEU A 263 29.32 -8.19 7.63
CA LEU A 263 28.72 -8.91 8.75
C LEU A 263 28.68 -10.39 8.38
N ASP A 264 29.28 -11.22 9.24
CA ASP A 264 29.02 -12.64 9.20
C ASP A 264 27.54 -12.87 9.48
N ASP A 265 26.93 -13.82 8.79
CA ASP A 265 25.50 -14.15 8.92
C ASP A 265 24.52 -12.99 8.61
N ALA A 266 24.90 -12.10 7.68
CA ALA A 266 24.09 -10.95 7.29
C ALA A 266 22.68 -11.37 6.79
N GLU A 267 22.56 -12.50 6.08
CA GLU A 267 21.29 -13.05 5.61
C GLU A 267 20.43 -13.54 6.77
N ASP A 268 21.02 -14.27 7.74
CA ASP A 268 20.31 -14.77 8.91
C ASP A 268 19.84 -13.63 9.82
N LEU A 269 20.68 -12.60 9.99
CA LEU A 269 20.31 -11.39 10.73
C LEU A 269 19.18 -10.62 10.05
N GLN A 270 19.18 -10.57 8.73
CA GLN A 270 18.13 -9.93 7.97
C GLN A 270 16.83 -10.73 8.03
N GLU A 271 16.90 -12.06 7.97
CA GLU A 271 15.75 -12.94 8.09
C GLU A 271 15.14 -12.89 9.49
N ALA A 272 15.95 -12.98 10.54
CA ALA A 272 15.51 -12.97 11.94
C ALA A 272 14.98 -11.59 12.39
N GLY A 273 15.65 -10.50 12.01
CA GLY A 273 15.32 -9.14 12.47
C GLY A 273 14.43 -8.36 11.52
N GLY A 274 14.30 -8.84 10.30
CA GLY A 274 13.66 -8.12 9.19
C GLY A 274 14.50 -6.93 8.69
N PRO A 275 14.19 -6.45 7.47
CA PRO A 275 15.00 -5.46 6.76
C PRO A 275 15.11 -4.10 7.48
N ALA A 276 14.11 -3.74 8.28
CA ALA A 276 14.15 -2.46 9.00
C ALA A 276 15.12 -2.46 10.20
N ILE A 277 15.23 -3.59 10.90
CA ILE A 277 16.17 -3.78 12.00
C ILE A 277 17.57 -3.89 11.42
N PHE A 278 17.74 -4.70 10.38
CA PHE A 278 18.99 -4.88 9.69
C PHE A 278 19.53 -3.56 9.11
N GLY A 279 18.69 -2.75 8.45
CA GLY A 279 19.08 -1.43 7.95
C GLY A 279 19.42 -0.42 9.05
N ARG A 280 18.88 -0.55 10.28
CA ARG A 280 19.32 0.24 11.44
C ARG A 280 20.68 -0.20 11.92
N LEU A 281 20.91 -1.52 12.01
CA LEU A 281 22.18 -2.10 12.38
C LEU A 281 23.30 -1.63 11.45
N LEU A 282 23.10 -1.69 10.13
CA LEU A 282 24.10 -1.22 9.16
C LEU A 282 24.41 0.27 9.31
N ARG A 283 23.42 1.11 9.57
CA ARG A 283 23.64 2.54 9.83
C ARG A 283 24.38 2.81 11.15
N ASP A 284 24.10 2.01 12.18
CA ASP A 284 24.82 2.11 13.45
C ASP A 284 26.27 1.70 13.28
N ILE A 285 26.53 0.62 12.53
CA ILE A 285 27.87 0.20 12.16
C ILE A 285 28.58 1.30 11.33
N GLN A 286 27.93 1.85 10.30
CA GLN A 286 28.48 2.95 9.51
C GLN A 286 28.82 4.16 10.39
N ALA A 287 27.95 4.54 11.33
CA ALA A 287 28.19 5.63 12.25
C ALA A 287 29.41 5.38 13.16
N ARG A 288 29.55 4.14 13.68
CA ARG A 288 30.72 3.74 14.50
C ARG A 288 31.99 3.73 13.67
N VAL A 289 31.94 3.23 12.43
CA VAL A 289 33.08 3.29 11.50
C VAL A 289 33.48 4.74 11.23
N THR A 290 32.50 5.60 10.92
CA THR A 290 32.75 7.03 10.67
C THR A 290 33.35 7.75 11.88
N ALA A 291 33.03 7.34 13.10
CA ALA A 291 33.57 7.92 14.32
C ALA A 291 35.06 7.52 14.59
N VAL A 292 35.54 6.45 13.95
CA VAL A 292 36.94 5.96 14.13
C VAL A 292 37.82 6.45 12.99
N PHE A 293 37.31 6.43 11.76
CA PHE A 293 38.07 6.84 10.59
C PHE A 293 38.20 8.37 10.50
N PRO A 294 39.30 8.89 9.95
CA PRO A 294 39.47 10.33 9.76
C PRO A 294 38.48 10.91 8.78
N THR A 295 38.22 12.21 8.87
CA THR A 295 37.22 12.93 8.08
C THR A 295 37.50 12.95 6.57
N ASP A 296 38.69 12.61 6.15
CA ASP A 296 39.11 12.49 4.75
C ASP A 296 38.83 11.09 4.15
N ALA A 297 38.43 10.13 4.98
CA ALA A 297 37.95 8.82 4.51
C ALA A 297 36.55 8.93 3.92
N ASP A 298 36.32 8.33 2.74
CA ASP A 298 35.01 8.19 2.19
C ASP A 298 34.38 6.85 2.65
N ILE A 299 33.20 6.90 3.21
CA ILE A 299 32.52 5.74 3.79
C ILE A 299 31.12 5.62 3.20
N ALA A 300 30.79 4.45 2.65
CA ALA A 300 29.47 4.17 2.09
C ALA A 300 29.02 2.73 2.41
N ILE A 301 27.70 2.50 2.38
CA ILE A 301 27.13 1.17 2.41
C ILE A 301 26.91 0.71 0.97
N ALA A 302 27.49 -0.42 0.62
CA ALA A 302 27.33 -1.05 -0.68
C ALA A 302 25.97 -1.75 -0.81
N PRO A 303 25.47 -2.02 -2.04
CA PRO A 303 24.21 -2.70 -2.26
C PRO A 303 24.11 -4.11 -1.64
N ASP A 304 25.23 -4.77 -1.46
CA ASP A 304 25.38 -6.07 -0.80
C ASP A 304 25.51 -5.99 0.73
N SER A 305 25.13 -4.86 1.30
CA SER A 305 25.14 -4.63 2.76
C SER A 305 26.51 -4.58 3.42
N ALA A 306 27.60 -4.49 2.66
CA ALA A 306 28.93 -4.24 3.20
C ALA A 306 29.18 -2.74 3.44
N VAL A 307 29.93 -2.40 4.48
CA VAL A 307 30.42 -1.03 4.69
C VAL A 307 31.78 -0.90 4.01
N ILE A 308 31.87 0.00 3.02
CA ILE A 308 33.09 0.23 2.25
C ILE A 308 33.75 1.53 2.72
N VAL A 309 35.03 1.47 2.96
CA VAL A 309 35.84 2.63 3.36
C VAL A 309 36.99 2.81 2.37
N LEU A 310 37.09 3.98 1.76
CA LEU A 310 38.20 4.39 0.93
C LEU A 310 39.06 5.38 1.72
N ILE A 311 40.34 5.04 1.91
CA ILE A 311 41.26 5.84 2.73
C ILE A 311 42.65 5.86 2.12
N SER A 312 43.37 6.98 2.30
CA SER A 312 44.78 7.13 1.92
C SER A 312 45.64 7.26 3.18
N ARG A 313 46.09 6.13 3.73
CA ARG A 313 46.96 6.05 4.91
C ARG A 313 47.91 4.85 4.77
N PRO A 314 49.06 4.88 5.47
CA PRO A 314 49.93 3.72 5.57
C PRO A 314 49.24 2.52 6.19
N GLU A 315 49.54 1.32 5.72
CA GLU A 315 48.92 0.06 6.15
C GLU A 315 48.95 -0.14 7.69
N ALA A 316 50.01 0.27 8.35
CA ALA A 316 50.10 0.17 9.81
C ALA A 316 49.00 0.98 10.52
N VAL A 317 48.72 2.21 10.04
CA VAL A 317 47.66 3.08 10.56
C VAL A 317 46.27 2.48 10.28
N ILE A 318 46.09 1.94 9.09
CA ILE A 318 44.83 1.28 8.71
C ILE A 318 44.54 0.09 9.62
N ARG A 319 45.56 -0.71 9.91
CA ARG A 319 45.48 -1.88 10.79
C ARG A 319 45.06 -1.51 12.22
N ASP A 320 45.54 -0.40 12.73
CA ASP A 320 45.16 0.12 14.05
C ASP A 320 43.71 0.66 14.04
N LEU A 321 43.31 1.40 13.00
CA LEU A 321 41.95 1.87 12.84
C LEU A 321 40.94 0.71 12.75
N VAL A 322 41.26 -0.33 12.00
CA VAL A 322 40.41 -1.54 11.91
C VAL A 322 40.26 -2.21 13.28
N ARG A 323 41.36 -2.33 14.04
CA ARG A 323 41.34 -2.87 15.40
C ARG A 323 40.44 -2.05 16.33
N ASP A 324 40.48 -0.73 16.23
CA ASP A 324 39.62 0.17 17.02
C ASP A 324 38.14 0.08 16.63
N VAL A 325 37.83 -0.08 15.34
CA VAL A 325 36.48 -0.36 14.88
C VAL A 325 35.95 -1.67 15.47
N LEU A 326 36.71 -2.76 15.37
CA LEU A 326 36.32 -4.06 15.91
C LEU A 326 36.07 -4.00 17.43
N ARG A 327 36.88 -3.26 18.19
CA ARG A 327 36.64 -3.05 19.63
C ARG A 327 35.36 -2.26 19.94
N ARG A 328 34.92 -1.39 19.05
CA ARG A 328 33.69 -0.59 19.26
C ARG A 328 32.43 -1.28 18.76
N ILE A 329 32.56 -2.25 17.87
CA ILE A 329 31.44 -3.03 17.35
C ILE A 329 31.19 -4.26 18.25
N ALA A 330 32.24 -4.91 18.75
CA ALA A 330 32.12 -6.00 19.73
C ALA A 330 31.57 -5.51 21.07
#